data_b4608f483bf2785dc4c346a4e6e9588f
#
_entry.id   b4608f483bf2785dc4c346a4e6e9588f
#
_cell.length_a   1.000
_cell.length_b   1.000
_cell.length_c   1.000
_cell.angle_alpha   90.00
_cell.angle_beta   90.00
_cell.angle_gamma   90.00
#
_symmetry.space_group_name_H-M   'P 1'
#
loop_
_entity.id
_entity.type
_entity.pdbx_description
1 polymer ?
#
loop_
_entity_poly.entity_id
_entity_poly.type
_entity_poly.pdbx_seq_one_letter_code
_entity_poly.pdbx_strand_id
1 'polypeptide(L)'
;MLTLRGPKDGVDLTRERLVVEQNKLRYFNIRYYADFPQREQIDEFLKLARDPLNQPMLVNCAFAERVAPLMMMFRIVEQDWGEDRAVEEASRSGLESAKLKRFAKDYLASRKKLGSKPSSKL
;
A
#
# COMPACT_ATOMS: atom_id res chain seq x y z
N MET A 1 -3.56 11.36 5.04
CA MET A 1 -2.23 10.76 5.13
C MET A 1 -2.31 9.33 5.63
N LEU A 2 -1.67 8.42 4.95
CA LEU A 2 -1.57 7.03 5.38
C LEU A 2 -0.12 6.70 5.65
N THR A 3 0.22 6.33 6.89
CA THR A 3 1.57 5.92 7.19
C THR A 3 1.64 4.42 7.42
N LEU A 4 2.69 3.80 6.89
CA LEU A 4 2.95 2.38 7.06
C LEU A 4 3.89 2.12 8.24
N ARG A 5 4.33 3.18 8.89
CA ARG A 5 5.28 3.05 10.00
C ARG A 5 4.59 2.64 11.29
N GLY A 6 5.35 2.08 12.18
CA GLY A 6 4.89 1.72 13.50
C GLY A 6 5.95 2.04 14.53
N PRO A 7 5.75 1.68 15.81
CA PRO A 7 6.71 2.00 16.86
C PRO A 7 8.12 1.46 16.57
N LYS A 8 8.23 0.36 15.82
CA LYS A 8 9.53 -0.18 15.43
C LYS A 8 10.36 0.80 14.62
N ASP A 9 9.70 1.75 13.97
CA ASP A 9 10.39 2.73 13.14
C ASP A 9 10.79 3.98 13.93
N GLY A 10 10.57 3.96 15.23
CA GLY A 10 10.97 5.09 16.08
C GLY A 10 10.10 6.32 15.93
N VAL A 11 8.85 6.14 15.55
CA VAL A 11 7.95 7.25 15.28
C VAL A 11 6.91 7.39 16.38
N ASP A 12 6.67 8.61 16.83
CA ASP A 12 5.59 8.88 17.76
C ASP A 12 4.29 9.07 16.95
N LEU A 13 3.57 7.98 16.77
CA LEU A 13 2.37 8.00 15.93
C LEU A 13 1.25 8.85 16.52
N THR A 14 1.17 8.93 17.85
CA THR A 14 0.14 9.73 18.50
C THR A 14 0.33 11.20 18.16
N ARG A 15 1.58 11.65 18.25
CA ARG A 15 1.89 13.05 17.94
C ARG A 15 1.70 13.35 16.46
N GLU A 16 2.11 12.41 15.60
CA GLU A 16 1.95 12.59 14.16
C GLU A 16 0.47 12.72 13.79
N ARG A 17 -0.37 11.86 14.38
CA ARG A 17 -1.80 11.92 14.13
C ARG A 17 -2.38 13.26 14.55
N LEU A 18 -1.96 13.75 15.70
CA LEU A 18 -2.46 15.01 16.21
C LEU A 18 -2.14 16.16 15.26
N VAL A 19 -0.90 16.21 14.78
CA VAL A 19 -0.48 17.27 13.86
C VAL A 19 -1.24 17.19 12.54
N VAL A 20 -1.39 15.99 12.01
CA VAL A 20 -2.08 15.80 10.74
C VAL A 20 -3.54 16.22 10.86
N GLU A 21 -4.21 15.80 11.94
CA GLU A 21 -5.62 16.12 12.13
C GLU A 21 -5.84 17.60 12.46
N GLN A 22 -4.89 18.23 13.10
CA GLN A 22 -4.96 19.68 13.34
C GLN A 22 -4.93 20.46 12.05
N ASN A 23 -4.37 19.89 10.99
CA ASN A 23 -4.36 20.50 9.68
C ASN A 23 -5.55 20.04 8.83
N LYS A 24 -6.56 19.46 9.48
CA LYS A 24 -7.80 19.03 8.83
C LYS A 24 -7.60 17.98 7.77
N LEU A 25 -6.60 17.11 7.96
CA LEU A 25 -6.33 15.99 7.08
C LEU A 25 -6.72 14.71 7.79
N ARG A 26 -7.14 13.72 7.02
CA ARG A 26 -7.44 12.41 7.58
C ARG A 26 -6.15 11.65 7.80
N TYR A 27 -6.10 10.84 8.84
CA TYR A 27 -4.91 10.10 9.20
C TYR A 27 -5.23 8.62 9.36
N PHE A 28 -4.45 7.78 8.67
CA PHE A 28 -4.59 6.33 8.77
C PHE A 28 -3.23 5.71 9.04
N ASN A 29 -3.22 4.63 9.78
CA ASN A 29 -2.00 3.89 10.07
C ASN A 29 -2.20 2.40 9.80
N ILE A 30 -1.42 1.86 8.89
CA ILE A 30 -1.36 0.42 8.66
C ILE A 30 0.09 0.03 8.94
N ARG A 31 0.33 -0.66 10.04
CA ARG A 31 1.69 -1.04 10.43
C ARG A 31 2.17 -2.17 9.56
N TYR A 32 2.79 -1.81 8.46
CA TYR A 32 3.22 -2.75 7.44
C TYR A 32 4.75 -2.80 7.41
N TYR A 33 5.30 -3.90 7.88
CA TYR A 33 6.76 -4.06 7.96
C TYR A 33 7.25 -5.02 6.89
N ALA A 34 8.43 -4.72 6.33
CA ALA A 34 8.98 -5.50 5.23
C ALA A 34 9.25 -6.95 5.61
N ASP A 35 9.61 -7.20 6.86
CA ASP A 35 9.92 -8.57 7.30
C ASP A 35 8.67 -9.36 7.73
N PHE A 36 7.51 -8.74 7.75
CA PHE A 36 6.30 -9.41 8.19
C PHE A 36 5.04 -8.89 7.50
N PRO A 37 4.99 -8.93 6.15
CA PRO A 37 3.84 -8.42 5.42
C PRO A 37 2.62 -9.35 5.59
N GLN A 38 1.42 -8.77 5.64
CA GLN A 38 0.19 -9.53 5.78
C GLN A 38 -0.84 -9.10 4.74
N ARG A 39 -1.62 -10.07 4.25
CA ARG A 39 -2.59 -9.83 3.20
C ARG A 39 -3.68 -8.85 3.62
N GLU A 40 -4.10 -8.94 4.87
CA GLU A 40 -5.13 -8.05 5.39
C GLU A 40 -4.73 -6.59 5.31
N GLN A 41 -3.43 -6.34 5.43
CA GLN A 41 -2.91 -4.98 5.35
C GLN A 41 -3.05 -4.43 3.94
N ILE A 42 -2.87 -5.27 2.94
CA ILE A 42 -3.03 -4.86 1.56
C ILE A 42 -4.50 -4.61 1.25
N ASP A 43 -5.38 -5.48 1.72
CA ASP A 43 -6.81 -5.31 1.52
C ASP A 43 -7.26 -3.99 2.14
N GLU A 44 -6.78 -3.68 3.31
CA GLU A 44 -7.12 -2.43 3.99
C GLU A 44 -6.60 -1.22 3.22
N PHE A 45 -5.36 -1.31 2.73
CA PHE A 45 -4.78 -0.22 1.93
C PHE A 45 -5.61 0.04 0.68
N LEU A 46 -5.96 -1.01 -0.05
CA LEU A 46 -6.73 -0.84 -1.28
C LEU A 46 -8.10 -0.24 -1.00
N LYS A 47 -8.71 -0.65 0.09
CA LYS A 47 -10.01 -0.13 0.47
C LYS A 47 -9.93 1.36 0.76
N LEU A 48 -8.93 1.78 1.50
CA LEU A 48 -8.75 3.20 1.82
C LEU A 48 -8.38 4.01 0.58
N ALA A 49 -7.53 3.46 -0.27
CA ALA A 49 -7.04 4.19 -1.44
C ALA A 49 -8.11 4.41 -2.49
N ARG A 50 -9.07 3.48 -2.59
CA ARG A 50 -10.10 3.62 -3.61
C ARG A 50 -11.25 4.55 -3.20
N ASP A 51 -11.33 4.90 -1.93
CA ASP A 51 -12.36 5.80 -1.43
C ASP A 51 -12.06 7.23 -1.89
N PRO A 52 -12.92 7.85 -2.71
CA PRO A 52 -12.64 9.22 -3.21
C PRO A 52 -12.47 10.25 -2.11
N LEU A 53 -13.07 10.01 -0.94
CA LEU A 53 -12.93 10.95 0.17
C LEU A 53 -11.51 10.97 0.75
N ASN A 54 -10.71 9.96 0.42
CA ASN A 54 -9.34 9.88 0.89
C ASN A 54 -8.32 10.37 -0.14
N GLN A 55 -8.79 10.89 -1.26
CA GLN A 55 -7.89 11.31 -2.33
C GLN A 55 -7.82 12.82 -2.41
N PRO A 56 -6.67 13.39 -2.73
CA PRO A 56 -5.41 12.67 -2.94
C PRO A 56 -4.85 12.18 -1.61
N MET A 57 -4.08 11.10 -1.66
CA MET A 57 -3.57 10.48 -0.44
C MET A 57 -2.04 10.49 -0.43
N LEU A 58 -1.47 10.91 0.70
CA LEU A 58 -0.03 10.80 0.91
C LEU A 58 0.23 9.49 1.64
N VAL A 59 1.03 8.62 1.04
CA VAL A 59 1.40 7.33 1.63
C VAL A 59 2.88 7.36 1.95
N ASN A 60 3.25 7.03 3.17
CA ASN A 60 4.65 7.05 3.54
C ASN A 60 5.06 5.86 4.40
N CYS A 61 6.37 5.63 4.47
CA CYS A 61 6.98 4.64 5.32
C CYS A 61 8.38 5.14 5.64
N ALA A 62 9.18 4.34 6.37
CA ALA A 62 10.55 4.75 6.70
C ALA A 62 11.40 4.87 5.42
N PHE A 63 11.21 3.93 4.50
CA PHE A 63 11.88 3.93 3.19
C PHE A 63 10.84 3.56 2.14
N ALA A 64 11.05 4.01 0.91
CA ALA A 64 10.09 3.76 -0.17
C ALA A 64 9.83 2.27 -0.43
N GLU A 65 10.70 1.42 0.06
CA GLU A 65 10.61 -0.02 -0.15
C GLU A 65 9.24 -0.61 0.26
N ARG A 66 8.63 -0.07 1.29
CA ARG A 66 7.33 -0.59 1.75
C ARG A 66 6.15 -0.02 0.96
N VAL A 67 6.28 1.21 0.50
CA VAL A 67 5.22 1.85 -0.27
C VAL A 67 5.16 1.26 -1.68
N ALA A 68 6.31 0.99 -2.27
CA ALA A 68 6.38 0.56 -3.67
C ALA A 68 5.53 -0.66 -4.00
N PRO A 69 5.57 -1.76 -3.23
CA PRO A 69 4.74 -2.90 -3.57
C PRO A 69 3.25 -2.62 -3.41
N LEU A 70 2.87 -1.75 -2.47
CA LEU A 70 1.47 -1.38 -2.32
C LEU A 70 0.99 -0.59 -3.52
N MET A 71 1.81 0.32 -4.03
CA MET A 71 1.45 1.07 -5.21
C MET A 71 1.39 0.18 -6.44
N MET A 72 2.27 -0.82 -6.52
CA MET A 72 2.23 -1.79 -7.60
C MET A 72 0.88 -2.50 -7.63
N MET A 73 0.43 -2.96 -6.48
CA MET A 73 -0.85 -3.65 -6.40
C MET A 73 -2.02 -2.72 -6.68
N PHE A 74 -1.93 -1.48 -6.23
CA PHE A 74 -2.97 -0.49 -6.51
C PHE A 74 -3.07 -0.24 -8.01
N ARG A 75 -1.93 -0.11 -8.71
CA ARG A 75 -1.92 0.10 -10.15
C ARG A 75 -2.60 -1.06 -10.89
N ILE A 76 -2.32 -2.28 -10.47
CA ILE A 76 -2.87 -3.45 -11.12
C ILE A 76 -4.33 -3.66 -10.78
N VAL A 77 -4.68 -3.59 -9.51
CA VAL A 77 -6.03 -3.94 -9.06
C VAL A 77 -7.03 -2.82 -9.33
N GLU A 78 -6.65 -1.58 -9.02
CA GLU A 78 -7.60 -0.47 -9.12
C GLU A 78 -7.48 0.33 -10.40
N GLN A 79 -6.32 0.35 -11.03
CA GLN A 79 -6.09 1.15 -12.23
C GLN A 79 -5.84 0.31 -13.48
N ASP A 80 -5.94 -1.00 -13.36
CA ASP A 80 -5.86 -1.90 -14.52
C ASP A 80 -4.55 -1.85 -15.29
N TRP A 81 -3.45 -1.54 -14.63
CA TRP A 81 -2.15 -1.58 -15.29
C TRP A 81 -1.74 -3.03 -15.55
N GLY A 82 -1.00 -3.24 -16.64
CA GLY A 82 -0.36 -4.53 -16.85
C GLY A 82 0.69 -4.79 -15.78
N GLU A 83 0.92 -6.05 -15.47
CA GLU A 83 1.85 -6.41 -14.40
C GLU A 83 3.27 -5.91 -14.66
N ASP A 84 3.76 -6.06 -15.92
CA ASP A 84 5.13 -5.65 -16.25
C ASP A 84 5.35 -4.16 -15.99
N ARG A 85 4.39 -3.35 -16.37
CA ARG A 85 4.49 -1.91 -16.17
C ARG A 85 4.47 -1.53 -14.71
N ALA A 86 3.63 -2.18 -13.93
CA ALA A 86 3.52 -1.90 -12.50
C ALA A 86 4.79 -2.34 -11.77
N VAL A 87 5.36 -3.48 -12.15
CA VAL A 87 6.62 -3.96 -11.55
C VAL A 87 7.75 -3.02 -11.89
N GLU A 88 7.80 -2.51 -13.11
CA GLU A 88 8.84 -1.57 -13.49
C GLU A 88 8.76 -0.29 -12.66
N GLU A 89 7.57 0.24 -12.49
CA GLU A 89 7.39 1.43 -11.67
C GLU A 89 7.85 1.18 -10.23
N ALA A 90 7.44 0.04 -9.66
CA ALA A 90 7.79 -0.29 -8.30
C ALA A 90 9.29 -0.41 -8.12
N SER A 91 9.97 -1.02 -9.09
CA SER A 91 11.43 -1.17 -9.04
C SER A 91 12.12 0.19 -9.07
N ARG A 92 11.64 1.10 -9.89
CA ARG A 92 12.20 2.45 -9.94
C ARG A 92 11.93 3.22 -8.67
N SER A 93 10.85 2.91 -7.99
CA SER A 93 10.45 3.63 -6.77
C SER A 93 11.10 3.06 -5.52
N GLY A 94 11.91 2.01 -5.65
CA GLY A 94 12.67 1.51 -4.51
C GLY A 94 12.32 0.10 -4.05
N LEU A 95 11.53 -0.65 -4.83
CA LEU A 95 11.20 -2.02 -4.44
C LEU A 95 12.39 -2.93 -4.76
N GLU A 96 13.18 -3.22 -3.73
CA GLU A 96 14.35 -4.08 -3.88
C GLU A 96 14.22 -5.40 -3.14
N SER A 97 13.32 -5.48 -2.18
CA SER A 97 13.16 -6.68 -1.37
C SER A 97 12.54 -7.81 -2.17
N ALA A 98 13.26 -8.92 -2.31
CA ALA A 98 12.74 -10.10 -2.99
C ALA A 98 11.53 -10.65 -2.24
N LYS A 99 11.54 -10.54 -0.92
CA LYS A 99 10.43 -11.02 -0.09
C LYS A 99 9.16 -10.23 -0.36
N LEU A 100 9.25 -8.91 -0.46
CA LEU A 100 8.08 -8.08 -0.75
C LEU A 100 7.58 -8.29 -2.17
N LYS A 101 8.49 -8.47 -3.13
CA LYS A 101 8.10 -8.76 -4.51
C LYS A 101 7.32 -10.06 -4.58
N ARG A 102 7.82 -11.08 -3.91
CA ARG A 102 7.15 -12.38 -3.92
C ARG A 102 5.80 -12.31 -3.23
N PHE A 103 5.75 -11.62 -2.10
CA PHE A 103 4.51 -11.45 -1.37
C PHE A 103 3.45 -10.77 -2.25
N ALA A 104 3.83 -9.72 -2.97
CA ALA A 104 2.91 -9.02 -3.84
C ALA A 104 2.39 -9.92 -4.96
N LYS A 105 3.28 -10.70 -5.57
CA LYS A 105 2.88 -11.61 -6.63
C LYS A 105 1.96 -12.70 -6.11
N ASP A 106 2.25 -13.23 -4.93
CA ASP A 106 1.41 -14.25 -4.32
C ASP A 106 0.03 -13.69 -3.98
N TYR A 107 -0.02 -12.45 -3.51
CA TYR A 107 -1.28 -11.80 -3.20
C TYR A 107 -2.13 -11.66 -4.47
N LEU A 108 -1.53 -11.19 -5.56
CA LEU A 108 -2.26 -11.00 -6.81
C LEU A 108 -2.77 -12.33 -7.37
N ALA A 109 -1.94 -13.37 -7.29
CA ALA A 109 -2.36 -14.69 -7.75
C ALA A 109 -3.51 -15.23 -6.92
N SER A 110 -3.47 -14.96 -5.62
CA SER A 110 -4.53 -15.40 -4.72
C SER A 110 -5.85 -14.70 -5.03
N ARG A 111 -5.82 -13.42 -5.37
CA ARG A 111 -7.02 -12.70 -5.75
C ARG A 111 -7.65 -13.30 -7.00
N LYS A 112 -6.82 -13.61 -8.01
CA LYS A 112 -7.29 -14.22 -9.21
C LYS A 112 -7.94 -15.56 -8.93
N LYS A 113 -7.29 -16.35 -8.09
CA LYS A 113 -7.77 -17.67 -7.75
C LYS A 113 -9.12 -17.62 -7.06
N LEU A 114 -9.34 -16.61 -6.23
CA LEU A 114 -10.61 -16.45 -5.55
C LEU A 114 -11.67 -15.83 -6.46
N GLY A 115 -11.29 -15.50 -7.65
CA GLY A 115 -12.22 -14.96 -8.61
C GLY A 115 -12.68 -13.59 -8.28
N SER A 116 -11.94 -12.94 -7.46
CA SER A 116 -12.38 -11.72 -7.08
C SER A 116 -12.38 -10.81 -8.14
N LYS A 117 -12.77 -10.65 -8.90
CA LYS A 117 -12.89 -9.84 -9.70
C LYS A 117 -12.75 -9.25 -10.50
N PRO A 118 -12.70 -9.10 -10.90
CA PRO A 118 -12.23 -8.46 -11.75
C PRO A 118 -12.95 -7.54 -12.29
N SER A 119 -13.48 -7.59 -12.50
CA SER A 119 -14.10 -6.88 -13.10
C SER A 119 -14.69 -5.90 -12.80
N SER A 120 -14.67 -5.74 -12.01
CA SER A 120 -15.16 -4.60 -11.63
C SER A 120 -14.75 -3.62 -12.55
N LYS A 121 -13.90 -3.88 -13.28
CA LYS A 121 -13.49 -3.05 -14.10
C LYS A 121 -14.27 -2.94 -15.19
N LEU A 122 -15.11 -3.48 -15.34
CA LEU A 122 -15.87 -3.40 -16.38
C LEU A 122 -16.63 -2.39 -16.44
#